data_edf97568dcbdc4b00f1e101ccf9c077a
#
_entry.id   edf97568dcbdc4b00f1e101ccf9c077a
#
_cell.length_a   1.000
_cell.length_b   1.000
_cell.length_c   1.000
_cell.angle_alpha   90.00
_cell.angle_beta   90.00
_cell.angle_gamma   90.00
#
_symmetry.space_group_name_H-M   'P 1'
#
loop_
_entity.id
_entity.type
_entity.pdbx_description
1 polymer ?
#
loop_
_entity_poly.entity_id
_entity_poly.type
_entity_poly.pdbx_seq_one_letter_code
_entity_poly.pdbx_strand_id
1 'polypeptide(L)'
;MAFEKQALQHSIQVYWTNVDFVVARAVRSRIIPIEPIVRNILMLRGQRVILDAQLATLYAVPTKALNQAVKRNSERFPDDFMFRLTWREVETLNRSQIVTGSEKHRDPRFAPFAFTEHGAIMAATILNSARAIDMSVFVVRAFVQSRELLASNKELARRLDQLEAKIAKKLVSHDAAITAMLDAIRQLMRPPAPKRRGIGFTADIGDADK
;
A
#
# COMPACT_ATOMS: atom_id res chain seq x y z
N MET A 1 -41.93 45.63 25.41
CA MET A 1 -41.33 45.47 24.03
C MET A 1 -39.85 45.76 23.96
N ALA A 2 -39.25 46.71 24.70
CA ALA A 2 -37.76 46.91 24.63
C ALA A 2 -36.94 45.84 25.40
N PHE A 3 -37.44 45.34 26.52
CA PHE A 3 -36.78 44.34 27.37
C PHE A 3 -36.69 42.96 26.72
N GLU A 4 -37.69 42.55 25.94
CA GLU A 4 -37.66 41.24 25.23
C GLU A 4 -36.65 41.21 24.09
N LYS A 5 -36.48 42.33 23.38
CA LYS A 5 -35.45 42.40 22.30
C LYS A 5 -34.02 42.32 22.85
N GLN A 6 -33.80 42.89 24.05
CA GLN A 6 -32.48 42.86 24.69
C GLN A 6 -32.15 41.47 25.23
N ALA A 7 -33.10 40.72 25.77
CA ALA A 7 -32.93 39.35 26.21
C ALA A 7 -32.66 38.39 25.03
N LEU A 8 -33.35 38.56 23.91
CA LEU A 8 -33.13 37.82 22.69
C LEU A 8 -31.74 38.07 22.06
N GLN A 9 -31.31 39.34 22.04
CA GLN A 9 -29.97 39.69 21.57
C GLN A 9 -28.87 39.09 22.46
N HIS A 10 -29.06 39.07 23.77
CA HIS A 10 -28.09 38.47 24.69
C HIS A 10 -28.03 36.96 24.55
N SER A 11 -29.16 36.29 24.38
CA SER A 11 -29.20 34.84 24.11
C SER A 11 -28.55 34.46 22.78
N ILE A 12 -28.77 35.25 21.73
CA ILE A 12 -28.12 35.02 20.41
C ILE A 12 -26.61 35.25 20.51
N GLN A 13 -26.16 36.28 21.22
CA GLN A 13 -24.74 36.58 21.42
C GLN A 13 -24.02 35.44 22.17
N VAL A 14 -24.64 34.87 23.19
CA VAL A 14 -24.11 33.73 23.95
C VAL A 14 -24.06 32.45 23.09
N TYR A 15 -25.06 32.27 22.22
CA TYR A 15 -25.07 31.15 21.28
C TYR A 15 -23.93 31.24 20.25
N TRP A 16 -23.70 32.42 19.66
CA TRP A 16 -22.61 32.61 18.68
C TRP A 16 -21.24 32.54 19.33
N THR A 17 -21.04 33.05 20.53
CA THR A 17 -19.74 32.86 21.24
C THR A 17 -19.47 31.44 21.60
N ASN A 18 -20.48 30.62 21.91
CA ASN A 18 -20.29 29.16 22.12
C ASN A 18 -20.01 28.40 20.83
N VAL A 19 -20.69 28.76 19.73
CA VAL A 19 -20.44 28.15 18.42
C VAL A 19 -19.04 28.52 17.92
N ASP A 20 -18.63 29.79 18.06
CA ASP A 20 -17.25 30.20 17.69
C ASP A 20 -16.19 29.55 18.58
N PHE A 21 -16.48 29.36 19.87
CA PHE A 21 -15.57 28.64 20.77
C PHE A 21 -15.47 27.15 20.42
N VAL A 22 -16.57 26.51 20.05
CA VAL A 22 -16.59 25.11 19.59
C VAL A 22 -15.93 24.99 18.22
N VAL A 23 -16.20 25.89 17.29
CA VAL A 23 -15.57 25.93 15.96
C VAL A 23 -14.09 26.30 16.07
N ALA A 24 -13.70 27.27 16.91
CA ALA A 24 -12.29 27.62 17.15
C ALA A 24 -11.55 26.52 17.88
N ARG A 25 -12.21 25.71 18.71
CA ARG A 25 -11.63 24.49 19.31
C ARG A 25 -11.49 23.36 18.28
N ALA A 26 -12.43 23.25 17.35
CA ALA A 26 -12.35 22.30 16.21
C ALA A 26 -11.29 22.74 15.18
N VAL A 27 -11.12 24.04 14.94
CA VAL A 27 -10.09 24.59 14.02
C VAL A 27 -8.70 24.60 14.65
N ARG A 28 -8.57 24.61 15.98
CA ARG A 28 -7.32 24.31 16.72
C ARG A 28 -7.03 22.82 16.85
N SER A 29 -7.81 21.93 16.24
CA SER A 29 -7.38 20.56 16.06
C SER A 29 -6.11 20.64 15.20
N ARG A 30 -4.95 20.57 15.85
CA ARG A 30 -3.64 20.39 15.22
C ARG A 30 -3.86 19.44 14.08
N ILE A 31 -3.53 19.87 12.86
CA ILE A 31 -3.43 18.98 11.70
C ILE A 31 -2.34 17.98 12.10
N ILE A 32 -2.76 16.89 12.74
CA ILE A 32 -1.84 15.81 13.06
C ILE A 32 -1.59 15.13 11.72
N PRO A 33 -0.36 15.16 11.22
CA PRO A 33 -0.07 14.48 9.96
C PRO A 33 -0.41 12.99 10.13
N ILE A 34 -1.21 12.46 9.23
CA ILE A 34 -1.67 11.07 9.27
C ILE A 34 -0.54 10.14 8.81
N GLU A 35 0.37 10.63 7.96
CA GLU A 35 1.46 9.86 7.38
C GLU A 35 2.34 9.12 8.42
N PRO A 36 2.74 9.73 9.56
CA PRO A 36 3.49 9.00 10.59
C PRO A 36 2.68 7.85 11.21
N ILE A 37 1.35 8.01 11.30
CA ILE A 37 0.49 6.94 11.82
C ILE A 37 0.39 5.80 10.81
N VAL A 38 0.21 6.13 9.52
CA VAL A 38 0.18 5.14 8.42
C VAL A 38 1.45 4.31 8.37
N ARG A 39 2.62 4.92 8.58
CA ARG A 39 3.91 4.22 8.63
C ARG A 39 4.04 3.21 9.78
N ASN A 40 3.27 3.40 10.84
CA ASN A 40 3.22 2.49 11.98
C ASN A 40 2.26 1.31 11.79
N ILE A 41 1.47 1.33 10.71
CA ILE A 41 0.55 0.23 10.37
C ILE A 41 1.33 -0.83 9.60
N LEU A 42 1.36 -2.02 10.16
CA LEU A 42 2.06 -3.18 9.63
C LEU A 42 1.06 -4.17 9.02
N MET A 43 1.53 -5.00 8.09
CA MET A 43 0.76 -6.12 7.56
C MET A 43 1.24 -7.40 8.24
N LEU A 44 0.40 -8.00 9.09
CA LEU A 44 0.68 -9.25 9.80
C LEU A 44 -0.50 -10.20 9.67
N ARG A 45 -0.22 -11.46 9.35
CA ARG A 45 -1.27 -12.51 9.16
C ARG A 45 -2.38 -12.09 8.18
N GLY A 46 -2.04 -11.28 7.16
CA GLY A 46 -3.03 -10.75 6.21
C GLY A 46 -3.90 -9.61 6.74
N GLN A 47 -3.66 -9.14 7.97
CA GLN A 47 -4.39 -8.04 8.60
C GLN A 47 -3.47 -6.83 8.80
N ARG A 48 -4.06 -5.63 8.71
CA ARG A 48 -3.39 -4.40 9.08
C ARG A 48 -3.47 -4.21 10.59
N VAL A 49 -2.33 -3.97 11.19
CA VAL A 49 -2.23 -3.87 12.64
C VAL A 49 -1.27 -2.75 13.05
N ILE A 50 -1.48 -2.23 14.24
CA ILE A 50 -0.56 -1.34 14.93
C ILE A 50 -0.10 -2.01 16.24
N LEU A 51 1.17 -1.87 16.58
CA LEU A 51 1.71 -2.50 17.78
C LEU A 51 1.36 -1.69 19.03
N ASP A 52 1.29 -2.37 20.18
CA ASP A 52 0.96 -1.80 21.49
C ASP A 52 1.78 -0.56 21.86
N ALA A 53 3.08 -0.55 21.60
CA ALA A 53 3.93 0.60 21.94
C ALA A 53 3.64 1.82 21.08
N GLN A 54 3.38 1.63 19.77
CA GLN A 54 3.01 2.72 18.86
C GLN A 54 1.63 3.26 19.19
N LEU A 55 0.67 2.37 19.46
CA LEU A 55 -0.69 2.75 19.86
C LEU A 55 -0.68 3.51 21.19
N ALA A 56 0.08 3.05 22.17
CA ALA A 56 0.25 3.71 23.47
C ALA A 56 0.86 5.11 23.30
N THR A 57 1.84 5.27 22.43
CA THR A 57 2.44 6.59 22.10
C THR A 57 1.40 7.53 21.50
N LEU A 58 0.57 7.05 20.57
CA LEU A 58 -0.49 7.84 19.94
C LEU A 58 -1.53 8.30 20.99
N TYR A 59 -1.91 7.42 21.90
CA TYR A 59 -2.88 7.72 22.96
C TYR A 59 -2.27 8.46 24.15
N ALA A 60 -0.96 8.73 24.10
CA ALA A 60 -0.19 9.41 25.17
C ALA A 60 -0.32 8.70 26.54
N VAL A 61 -0.24 7.37 26.52
CA VAL A 61 -0.23 6.53 27.71
C VAL A 61 0.99 5.60 27.71
N PRO A 62 1.48 5.18 28.87
CA PRO A 62 2.50 4.15 28.93
C PRO A 62 2.01 2.83 28.36
N THR A 63 2.85 2.12 27.60
CA THR A 63 2.50 0.79 27.04
C THR A 63 2.02 -0.19 28.13
N LYS A 64 2.63 -0.13 29.30
CA LYS A 64 2.21 -0.94 30.48
C LYS A 64 0.77 -0.65 30.88
N ALA A 65 0.37 0.64 30.90
CA ALA A 65 -0.99 1.04 31.26
C ALA A 65 -2.01 0.57 30.21
N LEU A 66 -1.71 0.74 28.92
CA LEU A 66 -2.51 0.22 27.82
C LEU A 66 -2.71 -1.29 27.97
N ASN A 67 -1.63 -2.04 28.12
CA ASN A 67 -1.68 -3.51 28.23
C ASN A 67 -2.42 -3.99 29.49
N GLN A 68 -2.36 -3.23 30.59
CA GLN A 68 -3.16 -3.51 31.78
C GLN A 68 -4.65 -3.24 31.55
N ALA A 69 -5.01 -2.13 30.91
CA ALA A 69 -6.40 -1.82 30.57
C ALA A 69 -7.00 -2.90 29.67
N VAL A 70 -6.26 -3.33 28.65
CA VAL A 70 -6.65 -4.42 27.73
C VAL A 70 -6.87 -5.73 28.50
N LYS A 71 -5.93 -6.13 29.36
CA LYS A 71 -6.06 -7.34 30.18
C LYS A 71 -7.29 -7.33 31.10
N ARG A 72 -7.62 -6.18 31.68
CA ARG A 72 -8.82 -6.03 32.53
C ARG A 72 -10.13 -6.11 31.75
N ASN A 73 -10.09 -5.86 30.44
CA ASN A 73 -11.24 -5.85 29.53
C ASN A 73 -11.05 -6.89 28.41
N SER A 74 -10.40 -8.02 28.69
CA SER A 74 -10.03 -9.03 27.67
C SER A 74 -11.22 -9.56 26.86
N GLU A 75 -12.39 -9.65 27.47
CA GLU A 75 -13.65 -10.03 26.82
C GLU A 75 -14.09 -9.13 25.66
N ARG A 76 -13.58 -7.88 25.63
CA ARG A 76 -13.84 -6.91 24.55
C ARG A 76 -12.84 -6.99 23.40
N PHE A 77 -11.87 -7.88 23.49
CA PHE A 77 -10.80 -8.03 22.49
C PHE A 77 -10.77 -9.47 21.95
N PRO A 78 -11.70 -9.83 21.07
CA PRO A 78 -11.64 -11.10 20.36
C PRO A 78 -10.39 -11.14 19.45
N ASP A 79 -10.04 -12.33 18.94
CA ASP A 79 -8.82 -12.57 18.17
C ASP A 79 -8.73 -11.77 16.87
N ASP A 80 -9.85 -11.31 16.32
CA ASP A 80 -9.91 -10.42 15.17
C ASP A 80 -9.68 -8.93 15.52
N PHE A 81 -9.75 -8.56 16.81
CA PHE A 81 -9.45 -7.20 17.29
C PHE A 81 -8.01 -7.07 17.72
N MET A 82 -7.48 -8.09 18.38
CA MET A 82 -6.13 -8.07 18.93
C MET A 82 -5.57 -9.50 19.00
N PHE A 83 -4.29 -9.63 18.71
CA PHE A 83 -3.56 -10.87 18.93
C PHE A 83 -2.15 -10.62 19.44
N ARG A 84 -1.60 -11.62 20.05
CA ARG A 84 -0.22 -11.59 20.52
C ARG A 84 0.71 -12.10 19.43
N LEU A 85 1.82 -11.40 19.18
CA LEU A 85 2.83 -11.82 18.23
C LEU A 85 3.56 -13.06 18.71
N THR A 86 3.92 -13.92 17.76
CA THR A 86 4.84 -15.03 18.00
C THR A 86 6.28 -14.52 18.01
N TRP A 87 7.17 -15.30 18.59
CA TRP A 87 8.61 -15.00 18.60
C TRP A 87 9.18 -14.80 17.19
N ARG A 88 8.79 -15.65 16.24
CA ARG A 88 9.25 -15.56 14.85
C ARG A 88 8.79 -14.25 14.17
N GLU A 89 7.58 -13.82 14.45
CA GLU A 89 7.06 -12.54 13.91
C GLU A 89 7.82 -11.35 14.49
N VAL A 90 8.13 -11.37 15.79
CA VAL A 90 8.93 -10.31 16.44
C VAL A 90 10.34 -10.27 15.85
N GLU A 91 10.97 -11.40 15.63
CA GLU A 91 12.31 -11.47 15.03
C GLU A 91 12.32 -10.93 13.60
N THR A 92 11.31 -11.29 12.79
CA THR A 92 11.16 -10.79 11.43
C THR A 92 10.95 -9.27 11.41
N LEU A 93 10.13 -8.74 12.31
CA LEU A 93 9.92 -7.29 12.45
C LEU A 93 11.19 -6.56 12.87
N ASN A 94 11.95 -7.11 13.82
CA ASN A 94 13.22 -6.51 14.24
C ASN A 94 14.23 -6.45 13.10
N ARG A 95 14.33 -7.50 12.29
CA ARG A 95 15.18 -7.50 11.08
C ARG A 95 14.74 -6.45 10.05
N SER A 96 13.45 -6.30 9.83
CA SER A 96 12.90 -5.30 8.88
C SER A 96 13.10 -3.87 9.39
N GLN A 97 13.07 -3.63 10.69
CA GLN A 97 13.22 -2.31 11.30
C GLN A 97 14.69 -1.86 11.43
N ILE A 98 15.65 -2.77 11.40
CA ILE A 98 17.09 -2.41 11.34
C ILE A 98 17.37 -1.57 10.08
N VAL A 99 16.63 -1.78 9.00
CA VAL A 99 16.74 -0.99 7.76
C VAL A 99 16.14 0.42 7.91
N THR A 100 15.26 0.65 8.87
CA THR A 100 14.54 1.92 9.06
C THR A 100 14.98 2.73 10.30
N GLY A 101 16.06 2.33 10.98
CA GLY A 101 16.69 3.14 12.04
C GLY A 101 15.88 3.27 13.34
N SER A 102 14.92 2.42 13.60
CA SER A 102 14.18 2.41 14.86
C SER A 102 14.91 1.56 15.91
N GLU A 103 15.79 2.23 16.65
CA GLU A 103 16.51 1.66 17.79
C GLU A 103 15.59 1.40 18.99
N LYS A 104 15.07 0.21 19.13
CA LYS A 104 14.89 -0.42 20.45
C LYS A 104 14.66 -1.90 20.24
N HIS A 105 15.71 -2.70 20.49
CA HIS A 105 15.56 -4.13 20.72
C HIS A 105 14.51 -4.34 21.79
N ARG A 106 13.33 -4.78 21.38
CA ARG A 106 12.31 -5.21 22.34
C ARG A 106 12.81 -6.47 23.02
N ASP A 107 12.70 -6.49 24.37
CA ASP A 107 13.04 -7.68 25.14
C ASP A 107 12.23 -8.88 24.62
N PRO A 108 12.90 -9.93 24.18
CA PRO A 108 12.28 -11.14 23.66
C PRO A 108 11.22 -11.76 24.57
N ARG A 109 11.32 -11.54 25.88
CA ARG A 109 10.40 -12.11 26.85
C ARG A 109 8.99 -11.55 26.79
N PHE A 110 8.80 -10.39 26.15
CA PHE A 110 7.51 -9.70 26.08
C PHE A 110 7.07 -9.54 24.63
N ALA A 111 6.44 -10.59 24.10
CA ALA A 111 5.81 -10.50 22.79
C ALA A 111 4.74 -9.40 22.77
N PRO A 112 4.83 -8.41 21.86
CA PRO A 112 3.89 -7.30 21.79
C PRO A 112 2.50 -7.76 21.37
N PHE A 113 1.50 -6.95 21.71
CA PHE A 113 0.17 -7.06 21.14
C PHE A 113 0.09 -6.28 19.82
N ALA A 114 -0.60 -6.87 18.85
CA ALA A 114 -0.97 -6.25 17.60
C ALA A 114 -2.48 -5.96 17.60
N PHE A 115 -2.84 -4.70 17.37
CA PHE A 115 -4.22 -4.24 17.35
C PHE A 115 -4.65 -3.99 15.91
N THR A 116 -5.76 -4.57 15.49
CA THR A 116 -6.42 -4.22 14.24
C THR A 116 -7.09 -2.85 14.34
N GLU A 117 -7.70 -2.37 13.26
CA GLU A 117 -8.49 -1.14 13.27
C GLU A 117 -9.54 -1.13 14.40
N HIS A 118 -10.31 -2.22 14.52
CA HIS A 118 -11.32 -2.38 15.55
C HIS A 118 -10.73 -2.44 16.96
N GLY A 119 -9.62 -3.17 17.12
CA GLY A 119 -8.90 -3.26 18.38
C GLY A 119 -8.33 -1.93 18.84
N ALA A 120 -7.83 -1.10 17.92
CA ALA A 120 -7.33 0.23 18.23
C ALA A 120 -8.46 1.16 18.71
N ILE A 121 -9.62 1.13 18.05
CA ILE A 121 -10.81 1.89 18.50
C ILE A 121 -11.27 1.42 19.89
N MET A 122 -11.36 0.12 20.08
CA MET A 122 -11.75 -0.46 21.39
C MET A 122 -10.76 -0.06 22.49
N ALA A 123 -9.46 -0.03 22.18
CA ALA A 123 -8.44 0.42 23.13
C ALA A 123 -8.64 1.89 23.54
N ALA A 124 -9.01 2.78 22.62
CA ALA A 124 -9.34 4.17 22.92
C ALA A 124 -10.55 4.26 23.86
N THR A 125 -11.55 3.43 23.62
CA THR A 125 -12.77 3.39 24.43
C THR A 125 -12.51 2.98 25.88
N ILE A 126 -11.69 1.93 26.11
CA ILE A 126 -11.37 1.46 27.47
C ILE A 126 -10.41 2.40 28.20
N LEU A 127 -9.55 3.13 27.49
CA LEU A 127 -8.68 4.15 28.10
C LEU A 127 -9.46 5.39 28.53
N ASN A 128 -10.58 5.69 27.89
CA ASN A 128 -11.52 6.78 28.19
C ASN A 128 -10.83 8.11 28.52
N SER A 129 -9.72 8.42 27.84
CA SER A 129 -9.03 9.69 27.96
C SER A 129 -9.36 10.60 26.77
N ALA A 130 -9.47 11.91 27.01
CA ALA A 130 -9.74 12.88 25.94
C ALA A 130 -8.76 12.72 24.77
N ARG A 131 -7.48 12.47 25.09
CA ARG A 131 -6.43 12.25 24.07
C ARG A 131 -6.65 10.99 23.26
N ALA A 132 -7.04 9.88 23.91
CA ALA A 132 -7.28 8.61 23.21
C ALA A 132 -8.52 8.73 22.29
N ILE A 133 -9.56 9.42 22.73
CA ILE A 133 -10.77 9.68 21.95
C ILE A 133 -10.42 10.52 20.72
N ASP A 134 -9.73 11.65 20.90
CA ASP A 134 -9.32 12.52 19.78
C ASP A 134 -8.45 11.77 18.76
N MET A 135 -7.46 11.01 19.26
CA MET A 135 -6.51 10.27 18.42
C MET A 135 -7.14 9.07 17.71
N SER A 136 -8.21 8.49 18.26
CA SER A 136 -8.88 7.34 17.62
C SER A 136 -9.38 7.66 16.21
N VAL A 137 -9.87 8.89 16.00
CA VAL A 137 -10.32 9.36 14.69
C VAL A 137 -9.16 9.37 13.68
N PHE A 138 -7.98 9.83 14.09
CA PHE A 138 -6.79 9.85 13.22
C PHE A 138 -6.26 8.43 12.95
N VAL A 139 -6.35 7.54 13.94
CA VAL A 139 -5.99 6.14 13.78
C VAL A 139 -6.89 5.47 12.73
N VAL A 140 -8.20 5.65 12.81
CA VAL A 140 -9.16 5.14 11.80
C VAL A 140 -8.84 5.68 10.42
N ARG A 141 -8.63 6.99 10.28
CA ARG A 141 -8.25 7.61 9.00
C ARG A 141 -6.95 7.03 8.44
N ALA A 142 -5.97 6.75 9.29
CA ALA A 142 -4.71 6.13 8.90
C ALA A 142 -4.91 4.69 8.38
N PHE A 143 -5.79 3.91 9.01
CA PHE A 143 -6.12 2.57 8.51
C PHE A 143 -6.83 2.62 7.16
N VAL A 144 -7.77 3.57 6.97
CA VAL A 144 -8.45 3.78 5.68
C VAL A 144 -7.42 4.14 4.61
N GLN A 145 -6.57 5.15 4.86
CA GLN A 145 -5.52 5.57 3.92
C GLN A 145 -4.53 4.44 3.61
N SER A 146 -4.12 3.66 4.61
CA SER A 146 -3.28 2.48 4.41
C SER A 146 -3.94 1.45 3.48
N ARG A 147 -5.27 1.31 3.52
CA ARG A 147 -6.05 0.43 2.64
C ARG A 147 -6.02 0.91 1.20
N GLU A 148 -6.18 2.19 0.99
CA GLU A 148 -6.17 2.83 -0.33
C GLU A 148 -4.79 2.75 -1.00
N LEU A 149 -3.72 3.00 -0.24
CA LEU A 149 -2.35 2.87 -0.74
C LEU A 149 -2.02 1.46 -1.24
N LEU A 150 -2.46 0.42 -0.53
CA LEU A 150 -2.26 -0.95 -0.97
C LEU A 150 -3.09 -1.31 -2.21
N ALA A 151 -4.31 -0.80 -2.32
CA ALA A 151 -5.13 -0.99 -3.51
C ALA A 151 -4.49 -0.33 -4.74
N SER A 152 -3.98 0.89 -4.59
CA SER A 152 -3.23 1.62 -5.61
C SER A 152 -1.97 0.89 -6.06
N ASN A 153 -1.18 0.35 -5.12
CA ASN A 153 0.03 -0.40 -5.42
C ASN A 153 -0.26 -1.70 -6.21
N LYS A 154 -1.34 -2.41 -5.89
CA LYS A 154 -1.76 -3.60 -6.66
C LYS A 154 -2.14 -3.24 -8.10
N GLU A 155 -2.86 -2.14 -8.30
CA GLU A 155 -3.22 -1.68 -9.65
C GLU A 155 -1.99 -1.25 -10.44
N LEU A 156 -1.02 -0.59 -9.80
CA LEU A 156 0.25 -0.23 -10.43
C LEU A 156 1.05 -1.47 -10.84
N ALA A 157 1.16 -2.48 -9.99
CA ALA A 157 1.82 -3.75 -10.31
C ALA A 157 1.14 -4.42 -11.53
N ARG A 158 -0.18 -4.49 -11.55
CA ARG A 158 -0.93 -5.04 -12.68
C ARG A 158 -0.67 -4.29 -13.99
N ARG A 159 -0.56 -2.95 -13.94
CA ARG A 159 -0.22 -2.14 -15.14
C ARG A 159 1.20 -2.39 -15.61
N LEU A 160 2.14 -2.59 -14.69
CA LEU A 160 3.52 -2.91 -14.99
C LEU A 160 3.61 -4.25 -15.72
N ASP A 161 2.97 -5.30 -15.20
CA ASP A 161 2.91 -6.62 -15.84
C ASP A 161 2.33 -6.53 -17.27
N GLN A 162 1.29 -5.72 -17.46
CA GLN A 162 0.70 -5.49 -18.79
C GLN A 162 1.66 -4.77 -19.75
N LEU A 163 2.44 -3.81 -19.26
CA LEU A 163 3.44 -3.12 -20.06
C LEU A 163 4.57 -4.06 -20.43
N GLU A 164 5.07 -4.86 -19.50
CA GLU A 164 6.10 -5.87 -19.76
C GLU A 164 5.66 -6.86 -20.84
N ALA A 165 4.45 -7.38 -20.73
CA ALA A 165 3.89 -8.28 -21.74
C ALA A 165 3.78 -7.63 -23.14
N LYS A 166 3.37 -6.34 -23.19
CA LYS A 166 3.31 -5.60 -24.45
C LYS A 166 4.69 -5.37 -25.06
N ILE A 167 5.69 -5.05 -24.23
CA ILE A 167 7.07 -4.85 -24.68
C ILE A 167 7.64 -6.16 -25.21
N ALA A 168 7.48 -7.26 -24.49
CA ALA A 168 7.94 -8.58 -24.91
C ALA A 168 7.35 -8.98 -26.26
N LYS A 169 6.04 -8.78 -26.45
CA LYS A 169 5.39 -9.05 -27.74
C LYS A 169 5.93 -8.18 -28.88
N LYS A 170 6.20 -6.90 -28.64
CA LYS A 170 6.79 -6.01 -29.64
C LYS A 170 8.22 -6.41 -30.00
N LEU A 171 9.04 -6.80 -29.02
CA LEU A 171 10.41 -7.27 -29.27
C LEU A 171 10.42 -8.48 -30.18
N VAL A 172 9.59 -9.48 -29.91
CA VAL A 172 9.48 -10.67 -30.76
C VAL A 172 9.08 -10.29 -32.20
N SER A 173 8.13 -9.36 -32.37
CA SER A 173 7.72 -8.92 -33.71
C SER A 173 8.81 -8.13 -34.44
N HIS A 174 9.61 -7.33 -33.72
CA HIS A 174 10.75 -6.60 -34.28
C HIS A 174 11.88 -7.56 -34.71
N ASP A 175 12.19 -8.58 -33.88
CA ASP A 175 13.19 -9.59 -34.24
C ASP A 175 12.81 -10.36 -35.49
N ALA A 176 11.53 -10.73 -35.63
CA ALA A 176 11.01 -11.37 -36.82
C ALA A 176 11.13 -10.45 -38.08
N ALA A 177 10.82 -9.18 -37.93
CA ALA A 177 10.94 -8.20 -39.04
C ALA A 177 12.40 -7.99 -39.45
N ILE A 178 13.31 -7.87 -38.47
CA ILE A 178 14.75 -7.73 -38.74
C ILE A 178 15.30 -8.99 -39.43
N THR A 179 14.90 -10.17 -38.98
CA THR A 179 15.29 -11.43 -39.62
C THR A 179 14.80 -11.49 -41.08
N ALA A 180 13.54 -11.13 -41.32
CA ALA A 180 12.99 -11.10 -42.68
C ALA A 180 13.72 -10.09 -43.60
N MET A 181 14.07 -8.91 -43.06
CA MET A 181 14.86 -7.92 -43.84
C MET A 181 16.27 -8.45 -44.17
N LEU A 182 16.94 -9.09 -43.22
CA LEU A 182 18.26 -9.68 -43.43
C LEU A 182 18.21 -10.79 -44.49
N ASP A 183 17.19 -11.62 -44.49
CA ASP A 183 17.02 -12.67 -45.48
C ASP A 183 16.70 -12.11 -46.87
N ALA A 184 15.88 -11.04 -46.95
CA ALA A 184 15.65 -10.35 -48.23
C ALA A 184 16.96 -9.75 -48.80
N ILE A 185 17.76 -9.10 -47.96
CA ILE A 185 19.08 -8.56 -48.36
C ILE A 185 19.99 -9.69 -48.84
N ARG A 186 20.07 -10.83 -48.15
CA ARG A 186 20.87 -11.99 -48.58
C ARG A 186 20.40 -12.54 -49.90
N GLN A 187 19.12 -12.59 -50.19
CA GLN A 187 18.58 -13.01 -51.49
C GLN A 187 18.98 -12.05 -52.62
N LEU A 188 18.95 -10.75 -52.37
CA LEU A 188 19.36 -9.73 -53.35
C LEU A 188 20.87 -9.78 -53.65
N MET A 189 21.70 -10.16 -52.64
CA MET A 189 23.15 -10.29 -52.80
C MET A 189 23.59 -11.60 -53.43
N ARG A 190 22.70 -12.58 -53.63
CA ARG A 190 23.05 -13.82 -54.36
C ARG A 190 23.25 -13.48 -55.84
N PRO A 191 24.43 -13.71 -56.41
CA PRO A 191 24.64 -13.55 -57.85
C PRO A 191 23.69 -14.49 -58.59
N PRO A 192 23.12 -14.04 -59.75
CA PRO A 192 22.25 -14.91 -60.55
C PRO A 192 23.03 -16.19 -60.89
N ALA A 193 22.38 -17.33 -60.68
CA ALA A 193 23.01 -18.61 -61.00
C ALA A 193 23.47 -18.59 -62.45
N PRO A 194 24.75 -18.94 -62.75
CA PRO A 194 25.20 -18.94 -64.14
C PRO A 194 24.31 -19.88 -64.91
N LYS A 195 23.66 -19.33 -65.97
CA LYS A 195 22.92 -20.17 -66.91
C LYS A 195 23.89 -21.21 -67.44
N ARG A 196 23.77 -22.46 -67.00
CA ARG A 196 24.49 -23.56 -67.59
C ARG A 196 24.11 -23.66 -69.05
N ARG A 197 24.94 -23.11 -69.96
CA ARG A 197 24.87 -23.42 -71.33
C ARG A 197 25.30 -24.88 -71.42
N GLY A 198 24.39 -25.76 -71.77
CA GLY A 198 24.73 -27.14 -72.12
C GLY A 198 25.74 -27.12 -73.25
N ILE A 199 26.99 -27.49 -72.96
CA ILE A 199 27.97 -27.82 -73.96
C ILE A 199 27.54 -29.22 -74.39
N GLY A 200 26.58 -29.28 -75.32
CA GLY A 200 26.12 -30.51 -75.93
C GLY A 200 26.16 -30.35 -77.44
N PHE A 201 27.04 -31.05 -78.12
CA PHE A 201 26.95 -31.36 -79.52
C PHE A 201 25.63 -32.14 -79.69
N THR A 202 24.57 -31.42 -80.17
CA THR A 202 23.44 -32.10 -80.81
C THR A 202 23.84 -32.39 -82.20
N ALA A 203 24.41 -33.46 -82.49
CA ALA A 203 24.50 -34.06 -83.80
C ALA A 203 23.05 -34.46 -84.17
N ASP A 204 22.47 -33.75 -85.13
CA ASP A 204 21.23 -34.12 -85.78
C ASP A 204 21.58 -35.35 -86.67
N ILE A 205 21.26 -36.56 -86.13
CA ILE A 205 21.33 -37.78 -86.92
C ILE A 205 20.01 -37.86 -87.66
N GLY A 206 20.01 -37.30 -88.88
CA GLY A 206 18.89 -37.41 -89.80
C GLY A 206 18.54 -38.92 -89.94
N ASP A 207 17.26 -39.19 -89.77
CA ASP A 207 16.62 -40.43 -90.26
C ASP A 207 16.74 -40.54 -91.76
N ALA A 208 17.55 -41.47 -92.23
CA ALA A 208 17.53 -41.88 -93.60
C ALA A 208 16.97 -43.33 -93.64
N ASP A 209 15.85 -43.46 -94.36
CA ASP A 209 15.28 -44.55 -95.08
C ASP A 209 14.91 -45.90 -94.31
N LYS A 210 13.65 -46.18 -94.28
CA LYS A 210 12.76 -46.93 -95.23
C LYS A 210 11.38 -47.09 -94.68
#